data_f224856779898ea5c1573c5010d43172
#
_entry.id   f224856779898ea5c1573c5010d43172
#
_cell.length_a   1.000
_cell.length_b   1.000
_cell.length_c   1.000
_cell.angle_alpha   90.00
_cell.angle_beta   90.00
_cell.angle_gamma   90.00
#
_symmetry.space_group_name_H-M   'P 1'
#
loop_
_entity.id
_entity.type
_entity.pdbx_description
1 polymer ?
#
loop_
_entity_poly.entity_id
_entity_poly.type
_entity_poly.pdbx_seq_one_letter_code
_entity_poly.pdbx_strand_id
1 'polypeptide(L)'
;SACGYESGYRMTPEDLREMLNYISDYSLYAYSEEVKEGYLTIEGGHRIGMAGQVVKKDGKVTGLSHITFLNVRIAHEKRGCADDILPHIRRSDGIYNTLMLSPPGIGKTTFLRDLIRQLSAGNAGTPGMKVGVVDERSEIAACHLGIPQNDLGPRTDVLDGCKKTEGIRMLLRSMSPQILAVDELGGKEDFAAVKQALCCGCRVLGTVHAGCVQELLDKPYLQACVTQKLFGRYILIERNSRGERSTTIYDERMERIC
;
A
#
# COMPACT_ATOMS: atom_id res chain seq x y z
N SER A 1 -4.50 -20.69 0.69
CA SER A 1 -5.12 -21.52 -0.33
C SER A 1 -6.62 -21.31 -0.28
N ALA A 2 -7.16 -20.61 -1.28
CA ALA A 2 -8.59 -20.50 -1.43
C ALA A 2 -9.10 -21.88 -1.88
N CYS A 3 -9.78 -22.62 -1.02
CA CYS A 3 -10.69 -23.66 -1.44
C CYS A 3 -11.79 -22.97 -2.25
N GLY A 4 -11.74 -23.07 -3.58
CA GLY A 4 -12.79 -22.60 -4.44
C GLY A 4 -14.00 -23.52 -4.30
N TYR A 5 -15.16 -22.94 -3.99
CA TYR A 5 -16.43 -23.63 -4.10
C TYR A 5 -17.08 -23.20 -5.40
N GLU A 6 -17.54 -24.16 -6.21
CA GLU A 6 -18.36 -23.85 -7.36
C GLU A 6 -19.80 -23.62 -6.88
N SER A 7 -20.36 -22.47 -7.27
CA SER A 7 -21.79 -22.23 -7.14
C SER A 7 -22.54 -23.05 -8.21
N GLY A 8 -23.69 -23.63 -7.88
CA GLY A 8 -24.59 -24.21 -8.87
C GLY A 8 -25.21 -23.19 -9.84
N TYR A 9 -25.08 -21.89 -9.54
CA TYR A 9 -25.55 -20.80 -10.38
C TYR A 9 -24.47 -20.44 -11.43
N ARG A 10 -24.86 -20.39 -12.69
CA ARG A 10 -24.02 -19.91 -13.80
C ARG A 10 -24.49 -18.53 -14.23
N MET A 11 -23.63 -17.54 -14.10
CA MET A 11 -23.91 -16.17 -14.57
C MET A 11 -24.09 -16.15 -16.07
N THR A 12 -25.13 -15.44 -16.53
CA THR A 12 -25.37 -15.14 -17.92
C THR A 12 -24.62 -13.84 -18.33
N PRO A 13 -24.44 -13.55 -19.62
CA PRO A 13 -23.93 -12.25 -20.08
C PRO A 13 -24.77 -11.06 -19.63
N GLU A 14 -26.08 -11.25 -19.45
CA GLU A 14 -27.01 -10.25 -18.92
C GLU A 14 -26.70 -9.94 -17.46
N ASP A 15 -26.59 -10.95 -16.61
CA ASP A 15 -26.23 -10.81 -15.20
C ASP A 15 -24.93 -10.02 -15.03
N LEU A 16 -23.95 -10.32 -15.88
CA LEU A 16 -22.64 -9.69 -15.83
C LEU A 16 -22.71 -8.21 -16.23
N ARG A 17 -23.51 -7.86 -17.23
CA ARG A 17 -23.78 -6.48 -17.62
C ARG A 17 -24.51 -5.70 -16.53
N GLU A 18 -25.54 -6.30 -15.96
CA GLU A 18 -26.33 -5.69 -14.89
C GLU A 18 -25.44 -5.43 -13.64
N MET A 19 -24.62 -6.43 -13.28
CA MET A 19 -23.64 -6.27 -12.19
C MET A 19 -22.63 -5.14 -12.47
N LEU A 20 -22.07 -5.07 -13.70
CA LEU A 20 -21.14 -4.01 -14.08
C LEU A 20 -21.80 -2.62 -14.02
N ASN A 21 -23.03 -2.50 -14.50
CA ASN A 21 -23.78 -1.26 -14.41
C ASN A 21 -24.01 -0.84 -12.96
N TYR A 22 -24.40 -1.77 -12.10
CA TYR A 22 -24.65 -1.50 -10.68
C TYR A 22 -23.38 -1.04 -9.96
N ILE A 23 -22.25 -1.77 -10.09
CA ILE A 23 -21.00 -1.44 -9.40
C ILE A 23 -20.30 -0.19 -9.92
N SER A 24 -20.61 0.25 -11.14
CA SER A 24 -20.09 1.50 -11.74
C SER A 24 -21.08 2.67 -11.66
N ASP A 25 -22.13 2.51 -10.88
CA ASP A 25 -23.23 3.48 -10.80
C ASP A 25 -23.73 3.93 -12.20
N TYR A 26 -23.90 2.93 -13.09
CA TYR A 26 -24.31 3.08 -14.50
C TYR A 26 -23.34 3.93 -15.35
N SER A 27 -22.11 4.18 -14.89
CA SER A 27 -21.12 4.99 -15.62
C SER A 27 -19.71 4.43 -15.57
N LEU A 28 -19.45 3.32 -16.28
CA LEU A 28 -18.09 2.79 -16.47
C LEU A 28 -17.10 3.83 -17.02
N TYR A 29 -17.60 4.84 -17.71
CA TYR A 29 -16.77 5.90 -18.26
C TYR A 29 -16.15 6.77 -17.16
N ALA A 30 -16.82 6.94 -16.03
CA ALA A 30 -16.27 7.67 -14.87
C ALA A 30 -15.02 6.99 -14.28
N TYR A 31 -14.88 5.69 -14.48
CA TYR A 31 -13.76 4.86 -14.00
C TYR A 31 -12.78 4.47 -15.11
N SER A 32 -12.67 5.31 -16.15
CA SER A 32 -11.88 4.97 -17.34
C SER A 32 -10.40 4.68 -17.05
N GLU A 33 -9.81 5.31 -16.05
CA GLU A 33 -8.41 5.07 -15.68
C GLU A 33 -8.25 3.72 -14.96
N GLU A 34 -9.13 3.42 -14.00
CA GLU A 34 -9.12 2.14 -13.28
C GLU A 34 -9.44 0.97 -14.22
N VAL A 35 -10.37 1.17 -15.15
CA VAL A 35 -10.70 0.15 -16.17
C VAL A 35 -9.51 -0.17 -17.07
N LYS A 36 -8.63 0.79 -17.37
CA LYS A 36 -7.37 0.54 -18.10
C LYS A 36 -6.43 -0.36 -17.29
N GLU A 37 -6.42 -0.21 -15.97
CA GLU A 37 -5.64 -1.04 -15.06
C GLU A 37 -6.30 -2.41 -14.78
N GLY A 38 -7.51 -2.65 -15.31
CA GLY A 38 -8.24 -3.92 -15.19
C GLY A 38 -8.95 -4.12 -13.86
N TYR A 39 -9.20 -3.08 -13.11
CA TYR A 39 -9.98 -3.15 -11.87
C TYR A 39 -10.72 -1.84 -11.59
N LEU A 40 -11.61 -1.90 -10.63
CA LEU A 40 -12.28 -0.74 -10.09
C LEU A 40 -12.44 -0.89 -8.57
N THR A 41 -12.33 0.19 -7.83
CA THR A 41 -12.59 0.24 -6.39
C THR A 41 -13.96 0.85 -6.14
N ILE A 42 -14.78 0.17 -5.38
CA ILE A 42 -16.13 0.63 -5.01
C ILE A 42 -16.19 1.05 -3.54
N GLU A 43 -17.30 1.64 -3.15
CA GLU A 43 -17.57 2.03 -1.76
C GLU A 43 -17.27 0.88 -0.80
N GLY A 44 -16.65 1.19 0.36
CA GLY A 44 -16.14 0.22 1.30
C GLY A 44 -14.75 -0.35 0.93
N GLY A 45 -14.11 0.16 -0.13
CA GLY A 45 -12.76 -0.24 -0.54
C GLY A 45 -12.68 -1.62 -1.20
N HIS A 46 -13.81 -2.16 -1.61
CA HIS A 46 -13.85 -3.46 -2.30
C HIS A 46 -13.32 -3.30 -3.72
N ARG A 47 -12.50 -4.25 -4.15
CA ARG A 47 -11.84 -4.20 -5.46
C ARG A 47 -12.43 -5.22 -6.41
N ILE A 48 -12.91 -4.77 -7.56
CA ILE A 48 -13.49 -5.58 -8.61
C ILE A 48 -12.50 -5.68 -9.76
N GLY A 49 -11.81 -6.81 -9.86
CA GLY A 49 -10.96 -7.11 -11.02
C GLY A 49 -11.82 -7.48 -12.23
N MET A 50 -11.44 -7.01 -13.39
CA MET A 50 -12.16 -7.21 -14.64
C MET A 50 -11.23 -7.81 -15.70
N ALA A 51 -11.75 -8.77 -16.49
CA ALA A 51 -11.05 -9.26 -17.66
C ALA A 51 -12.01 -9.40 -18.85
N GLY A 52 -11.48 -9.13 -20.03
CA GLY A 52 -12.22 -9.14 -21.28
C GLY A 52 -11.31 -8.80 -22.45
N GLN A 53 -11.85 -8.21 -23.50
CA GLN A 53 -11.09 -7.80 -24.66
C GLN A 53 -10.38 -6.47 -24.43
N VAL A 54 -9.06 -6.43 -24.60
CA VAL A 54 -8.26 -5.20 -24.49
C VAL A 54 -8.48 -4.29 -25.68
N VAL A 55 -8.79 -3.02 -25.41
CA VAL A 55 -8.88 -1.97 -26.43
C VAL A 55 -7.56 -1.21 -26.47
N LYS A 56 -6.99 -1.05 -27.66
CA LYS A 56 -5.73 -0.31 -27.85
C LYS A 56 -5.94 0.85 -28.82
N LYS A 57 -5.28 1.98 -28.53
CA LYS A 57 -5.15 3.13 -29.42
C LYS A 57 -3.68 3.53 -29.46
N ASP A 58 -3.12 3.69 -30.63
CA ASP A 58 -1.70 4.03 -30.84
C ASP A 58 -0.72 3.12 -30.08
N GLY A 59 -1.03 1.82 -30.03
CA GLY A 59 -0.23 0.79 -29.34
C GLY A 59 -0.38 0.77 -27.82
N LYS A 60 -1.11 1.72 -27.23
CA LYS A 60 -1.35 1.79 -25.78
C LYS A 60 -2.73 1.21 -25.43
N VAL A 61 -2.82 0.56 -24.27
CA VAL A 61 -4.09 0.11 -23.70
C VAL A 61 -4.90 1.34 -23.30
N THR A 62 -6.15 1.40 -23.78
CA THR A 62 -7.08 2.50 -23.49
C THR A 62 -8.30 2.04 -22.71
N GLY A 63 -8.45 0.73 -22.50
CA GLY A 63 -9.54 0.17 -21.70
C GLY A 63 -9.81 -1.29 -22.03
N LEU A 64 -10.95 -1.78 -21.54
CA LEU A 64 -11.49 -3.10 -21.78
C LEU A 64 -12.85 -2.99 -22.48
N SER A 65 -13.12 -3.92 -23.39
CA SER A 65 -14.44 -4.17 -23.96
C SER A 65 -14.83 -5.63 -23.76
N HIS A 66 -16.11 -5.94 -23.90
CA HIS A 66 -16.60 -7.31 -23.74
C HIS A 66 -16.05 -7.97 -22.47
N ILE A 67 -16.27 -7.31 -21.31
CA ILE A 67 -15.87 -7.85 -20.00
C ILE A 67 -16.66 -9.13 -19.77
N THR A 68 -15.95 -10.25 -19.56
CA THR A 68 -16.53 -11.59 -19.43
C THR A 68 -16.16 -12.26 -18.10
N PHE A 69 -15.22 -11.68 -17.36
CA PHE A 69 -14.78 -12.20 -16.06
C PHE A 69 -14.74 -11.08 -15.04
N LEU A 70 -15.23 -11.36 -13.83
CA LEU A 70 -15.13 -10.49 -12.66
C LEU A 70 -14.53 -11.25 -11.50
N ASN A 71 -13.69 -10.56 -10.73
CA ASN A 71 -13.11 -11.06 -9.50
C ASN A 71 -13.38 -10.06 -8.37
N VAL A 72 -14.32 -10.38 -7.50
CA VAL A 72 -14.69 -9.53 -6.35
C VAL A 72 -13.79 -9.83 -5.17
N ARG A 73 -13.02 -8.83 -4.74
CA ARG A 73 -12.15 -8.90 -3.56
C ARG A 73 -12.73 -8.01 -2.47
N ILE A 74 -13.25 -8.63 -1.43
CA ILE A 74 -13.81 -7.90 -0.28
C ILE A 74 -12.65 -7.36 0.56
N ALA A 75 -12.66 -6.06 0.80
CA ALA A 75 -11.70 -5.41 1.68
C ALA A 75 -11.98 -5.79 3.14
N HIS A 76 -10.91 -5.98 3.90
CA HIS A 76 -10.96 -6.23 5.33
C HIS A 76 -9.94 -5.34 6.03
N GLU A 77 -10.38 -4.55 6.99
CA GLU A 77 -9.48 -3.86 7.91
C GLU A 77 -9.07 -4.80 9.06
N LYS A 78 -7.81 -4.69 9.47
CA LYS A 78 -7.29 -5.39 10.64
C LYS A 78 -6.60 -4.38 11.54
N ARG A 79 -7.36 -3.78 12.45
CA ARG A 79 -6.85 -2.85 13.46
C ARG A 79 -6.04 -3.57 14.53
N GLY A 80 -5.01 -2.91 15.05
CA GLY A 80 -4.13 -3.43 16.09
C GLY A 80 -3.11 -4.48 15.61
N CYS A 81 -3.04 -4.74 14.30
CA CYS A 81 -2.06 -5.71 13.80
C CYS A 81 -0.61 -5.22 13.89
N ALA A 82 -0.40 -3.93 14.11
CA ALA A 82 0.91 -3.30 14.24
C ALA A 82 1.23 -2.86 15.69
N ASP A 83 0.43 -3.27 16.67
CA ASP A 83 0.62 -2.86 18.09
C ASP A 83 1.99 -3.27 18.63
N ASP A 84 2.45 -4.47 18.29
CA ASP A 84 3.76 -4.98 18.71
C ASP A 84 4.93 -4.25 18.03
N ILE A 85 4.70 -3.64 16.86
CA ILE A 85 5.72 -2.96 16.07
C ILE A 85 5.87 -1.50 16.51
N LEU A 86 4.77 -0.83 16.81
CA LEU A 86 4.72 0.60 17.08
C LEU A 86 5.72 1.08 18.16
N PRO A 87 5.90 0.40 19.31
CA PRO A 87 6.87 0.82 20.33
C PRO A 87 8.31 0.84 19.81
N HIS A 88 8.67 -0.06 18.91
CA HIS A 88 10.03 -0.21 18.38
C HIS A 88 10.39 0.83 17.32
N ILE A 89 9.39 1.45 16.69
CA ILE A 89 9.62 2.50 15.69
C ILE A 89 9.47 3.91 16.28
N ARG A 90 8.87 4.08 17.45
CA ARG A 90 8.73 5.37 18.14
C ARG A 90 10.06 5.88 18.72
N ARG A 91 10.19 7.20 18.74
CA ARG A 91 11.28 7.97 19.35
C ARG A 91 10.68 9.14 20.14
N SER A 92 11.50 9.76 20.96
CA SER A 92 11.13 11.01 21.67
C SER A 92 10.78 12.17 20.74
N ASP A 93 11.41 12.21 19.56
CA ASP A 93 11.26 13.26 18.53
C ASP A 93 10.44 12.82 17.31
N GLY A 94 9.68 11.73 17.43
CA GLY A 94 8.86 11.20 16.33
C GLY A 94 8.98 9.70 16.12
N ILE A 95 9.42 9.29 14.93
CA ILE A 95 9.66 7.88 14.59
C ILE A 95 11.02 7.66 13.94
N TYR A 96 11.51 6.44 13.94
CA TYR A 96 12.58 6.00 13.06
C TYR A 96 12.06 5.91 11.61
N ASN A 97 12.90 6.28 10.65
CA ASN A 97 12.66 5.87 9.26
C ASN A 97 12.62 4.35 9.23
N THR A 98 11.54 3.78 8.73
CA THR A 98 11.26 2.35 8.86
C THR A 98 10.99 1.72 7.51
N LEU A 99 11.62 0.59 7.23
CA LEU A 99 11.41 -0.21 6.04
C LEU A 99 10.85 -1.58 6.44
N MET A 100 9.68 -1.92 5.95
CA MET A 100 9.04 -3.22 6.19
C MET A 100 9.31 -4.16 5.02
N LEU A 101 9.74 -5.37 5.34
CA LEU A 101 10.10 -6.43 4.41
C LEU A 101 9.13 -7.59 4.58
N SER A 102 8.63 -8.15 3.51
CA SER A 102 7.98 -9.46 3.53
C SER A 102 7.84 -10.04 2.12
N PRO A 103 7.65 -11.35 1.99
CA PRO A 103 7.12 -11.94 0.77
C PRO A 103 5.76 -11.38 0.38
N PRO A 104 5.33 -11.50 -0.88
CA PRO A 104 3.98 -11.16 -1.32
C PRO A 104 2.90 -11.87 -0.50
N GLY A 105 1.76 -11.20 -0.26
CA GLY A 105 0.58 -11.82 0.36
C GLY A 105 0.63 -12.05 1.88
N ILE A 106 1.71 -11.66 2.57
CA ILE A 106 1.83 -11.77 4.04
C ILE A 106 1.06 -10.67 4.76
N GLY A 107 0.81 -9.53 4.10
CA GLY A 107 0.01 -8.43 4.63
C GLY A 107 0.80 -7.20 5.04
N LYS A 108 1.94 -6.90 4.36
CA LYS A 108 2.70 -5.65 4.55
C LYS A 108 1.84 -4.40 4.54
N THR A 109 1.02 -4.26 3.49
CA THR A 109 0.12 -3.10 3.33
C THR A 109 -0.87 -2.99 4.49
N THR A 110 -1.31 -4.13 5.05
CA THR A 110 -2.18 -4.15 6.24
C THR A 110 -1.47 -3.60 7.48
N PHE A 111 -0.20 -3.98 7.70
CA PHE A 111 0.62 -3.42 8.77
C PHE A 111 0.93 -1.95 8.56
N LEU A 112 1.32 -1.57 7.33
CA LEU A 112 1.57 -0.17 6.98
C LEU A 112 0.34 0.70 7.26
N ARG A 113 -0.85 0.26 6.86
CA ARG A 113 -2.11 0.95 7.08
C ARG A 113 -2.40 1.16 8.58
N ASP A 114 -2.23 0.13 9.38
CA ASP A 114 -2.49 0.23 10.83
C ASP A 114 -1.46 1.13 11.53
N LEU A 115 -0.18 1.10 11.12
CA LEU A 115 0.83 2.05 11.59
C LEU A 115 0.47 3.49 11.23
N ILE A 116 0.06 3.76 9.98
CA ILE A 116 -0.39 5.08 9.53
C ILE A 116 -1.53 5.57 10.43
N ARG A 117 -2.57 4.75 10.62
CA ARG A 117 -3.72 5.06 11.46
C ARG A 117 -3.30 5.43 12.88
N GLN A 118 -2.47 4.60 13.51
CA GLN A 118 -2.04 4.80 14.89
C GLN A 118 -1.13 6.02 15.06
N LEU A 119 -0.23 6.27 14.11
CA LEU A 119 0.65 7.45 14.11
C LEU A 119 -0.13 8.74 13.84
N SER A 120 -1.09 8.68 12.95
CA SER A 120 -1.98 9.81 12.63
C SER A 120 -2.91 10.16 13.79
N ALA A 121 -3.50 9.15 14.44
CA ALA A 121 -4.39 9.36 15.57
C ALA A 121 -3.66 9.82 16.84
N GLY A 122 -2.46 9.29 17.10
CA GLY A 122 -1.80 9.42 18.38
C GLY A 122 -2.48 8.60 19.48
N ASN A 123 -2.11 8.84 20.72
CA ASN A 123 -2.74 8.24 21.90
C ASN A 123 -2.65 9.19 23.11
N ALA A 124 -3.21 8.79 24.27
CA ALA A 124 -3.11 9.54 25.50
C ALA A 124 -1.63 9.76 25.89
N GLY A 125 -1.16 10.99 25.77
CA GLY A 125 0.23 11.39 26.06
C GLY A 125 1.16 11.47 24.85
N THR A 126 0.74 11.04 23.66
CA THR A 126 1.53 11.21 22.43
C THR A 126 0.65 11.79 21.32
N PRO A 127 0.87 13.04 20.90
CA PRO A 127 0.06 13.65 19.85
C PRO A 127 0.19 12.92 18.52
N GLY A 128 -0.88 12.92 17.72
CA GLY A 128 -0.86 12.38 16.38
C GLY A 128 0.02 13.21 15.44
N MET A 129 0.65 12.54 14.50
CA MET A 129 1.56 13.11 13.51
C MET A 129 0.85 13.30 12.17
N LYS A 130 1.28 14.31 11.39
CA LYS A 130 0.79 14.51 10.03
C LYS A 130 1.43 13.51 9.09
N VAL A 131 0.62 12.66 8.46
CA VAL A 131 1.06 11.59 7.57
C VAL A 131 0.63 11.93 6.13
N GLY A 132 1.58 11.88 5.20
CA GLY A 132 1.30 11.90 3.77
C GLY A 132 1.44 10.51 3.19
N VAL A 133 0.45 10.04 2.47
CA VAL A 133 0.44 8.72 1.83
C VAL A 133 0.48 8.90 0.31
N VAL A 134 1.42 8.21 -0.35
CA VAL A 134 1.39 8.02 -1.80
C VAL A 134 0.92 6.60 -2.08
N ASP A 135 -0.29 6.49 -2.60
CA ASP A 135 -0.95 5.21 -2.87
C ASP A 135 -1.09 4.99 -4.39
N GLU A 136 -0.03 4.47 -5.00
CA GLU A 136 0.03 4.29 -6.46
C GLU A 136 -1.00 3.30 -6.99
N ARG A 137 -1.41 2.33 -6.17
CA ARG A 137 -2.32 1.24 -6.57
C ARG A 137 -3.64 1.22 -5.82
N SER A 138 -3.97 2.28 -5.08
CA SER A 138 -5.15 2.32 -4.21
C SER A 138 -5.23 1.11 -3.25
N GLU A 139 -4.09 0.65 -2.72
CA GLU A 139 -4.04 -0.51 -1.82
C GLU A 139 -3.94 -0.13 -0.35
N ILE A 140 -3.41 1.06 -0.03
CA ILE A 140 -3.32 1.56 1.34
C ILE A 140 -4.67 2.13 1.76
N ALA A 141 -5.11 3.17 1.06
CA ALA A 141 -6.33 3.91 1.36
C ALA A 141 -7.59 3.27 0.76
N ALA A 142 -7.43 2.49 -0.33
CA ALA A 142 -8.52 1.95 -1.13
C ALA A 142 -9.52 3.03 -1.52
N CYS A 143 -9.03 4.13 -2.10
CA CYS A 143 -9.85 5.28 -2.42
C CYS A 143 -10.97 4.92 -3.40
N HIS A 144 -12.16 5.46 -3.14
CA HIS A 144 -13.28 5.49 -4.07
C HIS A 144 -13.60 6.96 -4.37
N LEU A 145 -13.53 7.35 -5.63
CA LEU A 145 -13.69 8.75 -6.05
C LEU A 145 -12.79 9.74 -5.27
N GLY A 146 -11.55 9.34 -5.00
CA GLY A 146 -10.58 10.13 -4.25
C GLY A 146 -10.77 10.15 -2.73
N ILE A 147 -11.79 9.45 -2.21
CA ILE A 147 -12.10 9.38 -0.77
C ILE A 147 -11.55 8.08 -0.20
N PRO A 148 -10.64 8.11 0.80
CA PRO A 148 -10.16 6.93 1.49
C PRO A 148 -11.30 6.12 2.09
N GLN A 149 -11.32 4.81 1.83
CA GLN A 149 -12.30 3.87 2.37
C GLN A 149 -11.77 3.14 3.60
N ASN A 150 -10.45 3.05 3.75
CA ASN A 150 -9.80 2.52 4.94
C ASN A 150 -9.56 3.66 5.94
N ASP A 151 -9.66 3.34 7.24
CA ASP A 151 -9.30 4.27 8.32
C ASP A 151 -7.77 4.43 8.39
N LEU A 152 -7.29 5.60 8.01
CA LEU A 152 -5.88 6.00 8.07
C LEU A 152 -5.61 7.01 9.19
N GLY A 153 -6.63 7.33 10.00
CA GLY A 153 -6.55 8.30 11.07
C GLY A 153 -6.72 9.76 10.61
N PRO A 154 -6.98 10.68 11.56
CA PRO A 154 -7.51 12.02 11.29
C PRO A 154 -6.50 13.01 10.71
N ARG A 155 -5.19 12.70 10.69
CA ARG A 155 -4.12 13.59 10.21
C ARG A 155 -3.38 13.00 9.01
N THR A 156 -4.10 12.26 8.16
CA THR A 156 -3.54 11.61 6.98
C THR A 156 -4.06 12.24 5.71
N ASP A 157 -3.15 12.71 4.87
CA ASP A 157 -3.41 13.18 3.52
C ASP A 157 -3.02 12.08 2.52
N VAL A 158 -3.86 11.79 1.53
CA VAL A 158 -3.63 10.71 0.54
C VAL A 158 -3.53 11.29 -0.86
N LEU A 159 -2.49 10.91 -1.59
CA LEU A 159 -2.43 11.01 -3.06
C LEU A 159 -2.64 9.61 -3.64
N ASP A 160 -3.78 9.43 -4.28
CA ASP A 160 -4.22 8.18 -4.88
C ASP A 160 -3.93 8.12 -6.38
N GLY A 161 -3.60 6.92 -6.90
CA GLY A 161 -3.37 6.68 -8.32
C GLY A 161 -2.16 7.44 -8.90
N CYS A 162 -1.22 7.88 -8.08
CA CYS A 162 -0.07 8.68 -8.49
C CYS A 162 1.23 7.87 -8.38
N LYS A 163 2.12 7.99 -9.38
CA LYS A 163 3.46 7.41 -9.30
C LYS A 163 4.20 7.91 -8.06
N LYS A 164 4.91 7.00 -7.38
CA LYS A 164 5.61 7.28 -6.12
C LYS A 164 6.50 8.51 -6.20
N THR A 165 7.34 8.58 -7.23
CA THR A 165 8.30 9.68 -7.41
C THR A 165 7.64 11.05 -7.58
N GLU A 166 6.50 11.11 -8.25
CA GLU A 166 5.72 12.33 -8.45
C GLU A 166 4.93 12.69 -7.19
N GLY A 167 4.22 11.72 -6.62
CA GLY A 167 3.41 11.90 -5.42
C GLY A 167 4.24 12.35 -4.21
N ILE A 168 5.44 11.79 -4.01
CA ILE A 168 6.36 12.22 -2.96
C ILE A 168 6.69 13.71 -3.11
N ARG A 169 7.06 14.15 -4.30
CA ARG A 169 7.39 15.56 -4.56
C ARG A 169 6.20 16.49 -4.35
N MET A 170 5.00 16.03 -4.76
CA MET A 170 3.76 16.81 -4.57
C MET A 170 3.45 16.97 -3.08
N LEU A 171 3.42 15.90 -2.30
CA LEU A 171 3.14 15.94 -0.86
C LEU A 171 4.15 16.82 -0.10
N LEU A 172 5.45 16.68 -0.39
CA LEU A 172 6.47 17.49 0.26
C LEU A 172 6.27 18.99 0.04
N ARG A 173 5.84 19.40 -1.17
CA ARG A 173 5.63 20.80 -1.52
C ARG A 173 4.33 21.39 -1.01
N SER A 174 3.25 20.59 -1.04
CA SER A 174 1.88 21.09 -0.79
C SER A 174 1.41 20.83 0.64
N MET A 175 1.75 19.68 1.21
CA MET A 175 1.17 19.21 2.46
C MET A 175 2.13 19.23 3.65
N SER A 176 3.46 19.30 3.41
CA SER A 176 4.48 19.32 4.46
C SER A 176 4.27 18.22 5.52
N PRO A 177 4.24 16.93 5.14
CA PRO A 177 4.00 15.84 6.06
C PRO A 177 5.19 15.66 7.02
N GLN A 178 4.92 15.24 8.25
CA GLN A 178 5.95 14.80 9.19
C GLN A 178 6.42 13.38 8.88
N ILE A 179 5.50 12.55 8.38
CA ILE A 179 5.74 11.17 7.97
C ILE A 179 5.25 11.01 6.53
N LEU A 180 6.07 10.40 5.71
CA LEU A 180 5.72 9.94 4.36
C LEU A 180 5.56 8.43 4.38
N ALA A 181 4.42 7.92 3.98
CA ALA A 181 4.14 6.50 3.86
C ALA A 181 4.02 6.09 2.39
N VAL A 182 4.74 5.03 1.99
CA VAL A 182 4.81 4.55 0.61
C VAL A 182 4.85 3.03 0.59
N ASP A 183 4.00 2.40 -0.19
CA ASP A 183 4.00 0.95 -0.36
C ASP A 183 4.84 0.51 -1.58
N GLU A 184 5.41 -0.68 -1.51
CA GLU A 184 6.14 -1.37 -2.59
C GLU A 184 7.25 -0.52 -3.27
N LEU A 185 8.22 -0.05 -2.49
CA LEU A 185 9.41 0.60 -3.05
C LEU A 185 10.20 -0.42 -3.90
N GLY A 186 10.22 -0.22 -5.22
CA GLY A 186 10.68 -1.25 -6.16
C GLY A 186 11.93 -0.90 -6.95
N GLY A 187 12.26 0.36 -7.11
CA GLY A 187 13.31 0.78 -8.01
C GLY A 187 14.24 1.88 -7.50
N LYS A 188 15.33 2.11 -8.22
CA LYS A 188 16.31 3.15 -7.90
C LYS A 188 15.67 4.55 -7.80
N GLU A 189 14.69 4.83 -8.63
CA GLU A 189 14.00 6.13 -8.67
C GLU A 189 13.16 6.36 -7.40
N ASP A 190 12.49 5.32 -6.90
CA ASP A 190 11.72 5.39 -5.66
C ASP A 190 12.61 5.74 -4.48
N PHE A 191 13.77 5.08 -4.38
CA PHE A 191 14.73 5.36 -3.30
C PHE A 191 15.40 6.73 -3.43
N ALA A 192 15.57 7.25 -4.64
CA ALA A 192 16.03 8.63 -4.83
C ALA A 192 14.99 9.64 -4.32
N ALA A 193 13.71 9.41 -4.57
CA ALA A 193 12.63 10.25 -4.06
C ALA A 193 12.49 10.14 -2.54
N VAL A 194 12.61 8.94 -1.97
CA VAL A 194 12.66 8.72 -0.51
C VAL A 194 13.82 9.50 0.11
N LYS A 195 15.02 9.43 -0.47
CA LYS A 195 16.18 10.19 0.02
C LYS A 195 15.93 11.69 0.01
N GLN A 196 15.25 12.21 -1.02
CA GLN A 196 14.84 13.62 -1.07
C GLN A 196 13.90 13.96 0.10
N ALA A 197 12.92 13.10 0.41
CA ALA A 197 12.01 13.30 1.55
C ALA A 197 12.78 13.35 2.89
N LEU A 198 13.73 12.44 3.08
CA LEU A 198 14.60 12.42 4.26
C LEU A 198 15.43 13.71 4.39
N CYS A 199 15.98 14.23 3.29
CA CYS A 199 16.70 15.49 3.27
C CYS A 199 15.80 16.70 3.61
N CYS A 200 14.50 16.62 3.35
CA CYS A 200 13.51 17.63 3.76
C CYS A 200 13.07 17.49 5.24
N GLY A 201 13.65 16.56 5.99
CA GLY A 201 13.30 16.34 7.41
C GLY A 201 12.07 15.47 7.64
N CYS A 202 11.45 14.95 6.58
CA CYS A 202 10.32 14.05 6.67
C CYS A 202 10.78 12.65 7.10
N ARG A 203 10.04 12.00 7.99
CA ARG A 203 10.25 10.57 8.32
C ARG A 203 9.58 9.70 7.27
N VAL A 204 10.10 8.50 7.06
CA VAL A 204 9.59 7.60 6.02
C VAL A 204 9.18 6.26 6.61
N LEU A 205 7.98 5.82 6.25
CA LEU A 205 7.50 4.45 6.38
C LEU A 205 7.39 3.86 4.97
N GLY A 206 8.23 2.87 4.66
CA GLY A 206 8.22 2.21 3.36
C GLY A 206 8.04 0.71 3.47
N THR A 207 7.60 0.09 2.39
CA THR A 207 7.61 -1.37 2.27
C THR A 207 8.38 -1.82 1.04
N VAL A 208 8.93 -3.03 1.12
CA VAL A 208 9.59 -3.70 -0.01
C VAL A 208 9.25 -5.19 -0.03
N HIS A 209 9.33 -5.78 -1.22
CA HIS A 209 9.29 -7.24 -1.35
C HIS A 209 10.68 -7.83 -1.09
N ALA A 210 10.84 -8.49 0.05
CA ALA A 210 12.01 -9.30 0.39
C ALA A 210 11.60 -10.35 1.43
N GLY A 211 11.92 -11.60 1.18
CA GLY A 211 11.60 -12.71 2.07
C GLY A 211 12.58 -12.87 3.24
N CYS A 212 13.76 -12.25 3.15
CA CYS A 212 14.76 -12.24 4.21
C CYS A 212 15.69 -11.04 4.07
N VAL A 213 16.51 -10.81 5.09
CA VAL A 213 17.51 -9.73 5.10
C VAL A 213 18.52 -9.87 3.96
N GLN A 214 18.90 -11.12 3.60
CA GLN A 214 19.87 -11.36 2.54
C GLN A 214 19.36 -10.87 1.18
N GLU A 215 18.09 -11.11 0.84
CA GLU A 215 17.49 -10.60 -0.39
C GLU A 215 17.51 -9.06 -0.47
N LEU A 216 17.45 -8.39 0.67
CA LEU A 216 17.58 -6.95 0.74
C LEU A 216 19.00 -6.51 0.40
N LEU A 217 20.00 -7.22 0.88
CA LEU A 217 21.42 -6.93 0.61
C LEU A 217 21.85 -7.30 -0.82
N ASP A 218 21.19 -8.25 -1.44
CA ASP A 218 21.47 -8.70 -2.81
C ASP A 218 21.01 -7.68 -3.88
N LYS A 219 20.09 -6.77 -3.51
CA LYS A 219 19.61 -5.72 -4.43
C LYS A 219 20.46 -4.46 -4.24
N PRO A 220 21.23 -4.00 -5.27
CA PRO A 220 22.22 -2.91 -5.09
C PRO A 220 21.64 -1.61 -4.52
N TYR A 221 20.41 -1.23 -4.91
CA TYR A 221 19.77 -0.02 -4.41
C TYR A 221 19.31 -0.14 -2.95
N LEU A 222 18.91 -1.36 -2.49
CA LEU A 222 18.57 -1.62 -1.10
C LEU A 222 19.82 -1.75 -0.23
N GLN A 223 20.85 -2.41 -0.74
CA GLN A 223 22.17 -2.45 -0.11
C GLN A 223 22.71 -1.03 0.14
N ALA A 224 22.58 -0.15 -0.86
CA ALA A 224 22.96 1.26 -0.71
C ALA A 224 22.17 1.97 0.41
N CYS A 225 20.89 1.65 0.59
CA CYS A 225 20.09 2.21 1.68
C CYS A 225 20.59 1.76 3.06
N VAL A 226 20.95 0.49 3.21
CA VAL A 226 21.55 -0.06 4.44
C VAL A 226 22.90 0.59 4.71
N THR A 227 23.79 0.61 3.71
CA THR A 227 25.13 1.20 3.83
C THR A 227 25.07 2.69 4.21
N GLN A 228 24.12 3.44 3.65
CA GLN A 228 23.92 4.86 3.95
C GLN A 228 23.07 5.09 5.20
N LYS A 229 22.61 4.04 5.87
CA LYS A 229 21.76 4.09 7.08
C LYS A 229 20.51 4.98 6.89
N LEU A 230 19.86 4.87 5.74
CA LEU A 230 18.68 5.68 5.45
C LEU A 230 17.49 5.32 6.34
N PHE A 231 17.42 4.08 6.79
CA PHE A 231 16.39 3.59 7.69
C PHE A 231 17.02 3.20 9.03
N GLY A 232 16.38 3.62 10.11
CA GLY A 232 16.78 3.27 11.48
C GLY A 232 16.13 1.98 11.98
N ARG A 233 15.12 1.48 11.26
CA ARG A 233 14.44 0.22 11.56
C ARG A 233 14.12 -0.55 10.29
N TYR A 234 14.36 -1.87 10.35
CA TYR A 234 13.95 -2.82 9.33
C TYR A 234 13.07 -3.86 10.02
N ILE A 235 11.87 -4.08 9.48
CA ILE A 235 10.87 -4.99 10.06
C ILE A 235 10.60 -6.10 9.06
N LEU A 236 11.06 -7.30 9.37
CA LEU A 236 10.77 -8.48 8.60
C LEU A 236 9.47 -9.12 9.09
N ILE A 237 8.50 -9.28 8.19
CA ILE A 237 7.21 -9.88 8.47
C ILE A 237 7.13 -11.19 7.71
N GLU A 238 7.01 -12.29 8.44
CA GLU A 238 7.01 -13.65 7.91
C GLU A 238 5.81 -14.46 8.41
N ARG A 239 5.68 -15.68 7.90
CA ARG A 239 4.84 -16.71 8.52
C ARG A 239 5.74 -17.79 9.09
N ASN A 240 5.52 -18.13 10.34
CA ASN A 240 6.18 -19.28 10.97
C ASN A 240 5.67 -20.61 10.40
N SER A 241 6.28 -21.72 10.81
CA SER A 241 5.89 -23.06 10.39
C SER A 241 4.44 -23.44 10.70
N ARG A 242 3.79 -22.74 11.64
CA ARG A 242 2.36 -22.89 11.99
C ARG A 242 1.43 -22.01 11.16
N GLY A 243 1.98 -21.22 10.22
CA GLY A 243 1.21 -20.26 9.42
C GLY A 243 0.85 -18.97 10.14
N GLU A 244 1.29 -18.78 11.40
CA GLU A 244 1.09 -17.57 12.16
C GLU A 244 2.08 -16.49 11.72
N ARG A 245 1.69 -15.23 11.79
CA ARG A 245 2.58 -14.12 11.49
C ARG A 245 3.61 -13.96 12.61
N SER A 246 4.86 -13.74 12.22
CA SER A 246 5.93 -13.35 13.11
C SER A 246 6.61 -12.10 12.56
N THR A 247 7.10 -11.27 13.45
CA THR A 247 7.85 -10.05 13.12
C THR A 247 9.22 -10.11 13.76
N THR A 248 10.25 -9.78 13.00
CA THR A 248 11.61 -9.60 13.51
C THR A 248 12.05 -8.18 13.20
N ILE A 249 12.59 -7.49 14.18
CA ILE A 249 12.97 -6.08 14.07
C ILE A 249 14.48 -5.95 14.16
N TYR A 250 15.05 -5.21 13.21
CA TYR A 250 16.49 -4.92 13.13
C TYR A 250 16.74 -3.41 13.21
N ASP A 251 17.88 -3.03 13.71
CA ASP A 251 18.37 -1.64 13.74
C ASP A 251 19.03 -1.21 12.40
N GLU A 252 19.64 -0.03 12.39
CA GLU A 252 20.36 0.52 11.23
C GLU A 252 21.65 -0.23 10.88
N ARG A 253 22.11 -1.16 11.72
CA ARG A 253 23.27 -2.02 11.50
C ARG A 253 22.86 -3.44 11.10
N MET A 254 21.56 -3.68 10.96
CA MET A 254 20.97 -5.00 10.73
C MET A 254 21.18 -5.96 11.91
N GLU A 255 21.38 -5.42 13.12
CA GLU A 255 21.39 -6.19 14.35
C GLU A 255 19.95 -6.39 14.84
N ARG A 256 19.63 -7.62 15.24
CA ARG A 256 18.27 -7.94 15.72
C ARG A 256 18.01 -7.28 17.06
N ILE A 257 16.88 -6.57 17.18
CA ILE A 257 16.42 -5.90 18.41
C ILE A 257 15.35 -6.77 19.08
N CYS A 258 14.46 -7.35 18.29
CA CYS A 258 13.34 -8.16 18.77
C CYS A 258 12.99 -9.27 17.78
#